data_a9d594087e2974d838badf7d3e84c9bc
#
_entry.id   a9d594087e2974d838badf7d3e84c9bc
#
_cell.length_a   1.000
_cell.length_b   1.000
_cell.length_c   1.000
_cell.angle_alpha   90.00
_cell.angle_beta   90.00
_cell.angle_gamma   90.00
#
_symmetry.space_group_name_H-M   'P 1'
#
loop_
_entity.id
_entity.type
_entity.pdbx_description
1 polymer ?
#
loop_
_entity_poly.entity_id
_entity_poly.type
_entity_poly.pdbx_seq_one_letter_code
_entity_poly.pdbx_strand_id
1 'polypeptide(L)'
;AWYPGQAGGTAIANVLFGDYNPAGRLPVTFYKSTNQLPDFEDYSMKGRTYRYMTEAPLFPFGHGLSYTTFQYGNASLNTPEIKDGEQVTLTIPVSNTGKYDGEEVVQIYLRRPGDKEGPSHALRAFKRVAIAKGTTNQVTIPLSKENFEWFDTGTNTCLLYTSDAAD
;
A
#
# COMPACT_ATOMS: atom_id res chain seq x y z
N ALA A 1 -14.07 -12.88 2.20
CA ALA A 1 -15.00 -12.42 1.15
C ALA A 1 -15.98 -11.45 1.80
N TRP A 2 -16.19 -10.30 1.19
CA TRP A 2 -17.18 -9.31 1.64
C TRP A 2 -18.57 -9.72 1.17
N TYR A 3 -19.16 -8.94 0.27
CA TYR A 3 -20.42 -9.27 -0.40
C TYR A 3 -20.13 -9.75 -1.82
N PRO A 4 -19.89 -11.05 -2.04
CA PRO A 4 -19.20 -11.53 -3.25
C PRO A 4 -20.09 -11.56 -4.51
N GLY A 5 -21.33 -11.17 -4.46
CA GLY A 5 -22.24 -11.16 -5.61
C GLY A 5 -22.52 -12.55 -6.19
N GLN A 6 -23.08 -12.58 -7.41
CA GLN A 6 -23.58 -13.80 -8.07
C GLN A 6 -22.47 -14.84 -8.30
N ALA A 7 -21.29 -14.43 -8.75
CA ALA A 7 -20.17 -15.34 -9.06
C ALA A 7 -19.27 -15.64 -7.85
N GLY A 8 -19.66 -15.24 -6.64
CA GLY A 8 -18.81 -15.37 -5.45
C GLY A 8 -18.45 -16.79 -5.08
N GLY A 9 -19.38 -17.72 -5.19
CA GLY A 9 -19.11 -19.14 -4.95
C GLY A 9 -18.07 -19.70 -5.90
N THR A 10 -18.17 -19.40 -7.19
CA THR A 10 -17.19 -19.80 -8.21
C THR A 10 -15.83 -19.19 -7.95
N ALA A 11 -15.77 -17.90 -7.62
CA ALA A 11 -14.48 -17.23 -7.32
C ALA A 11 -13.79 -17.84 -6.09
N ILE A 12 -14.54 -18.15 -5.03
CA ILE A 12 -13.99 -18.80 -3.84
C ILE A 12 -13.51 -20.22 -4.18
N ALA A 13 -14.29 -21.00 -4.91
CA ALA A 13 -13.90 -22.35 -5.34
C ALA A 13 -12.61 -22.32 -6.16
N ASN A 14 -12.51 -21.46 -7.17
CA ASN A 14 -11.32 -21.34 -8.02
C ASN A 14 -10.04 -21.04 -7.20
N VAL A 15 -10.16 -20.20 -6.17
CA VAL A 15 -9.02 -19.96 -5.26
C VAL A 15 -8.72 -21.19 -4.43
N LEU A 16 -9.71 -21.84 -3.80
CA LEU A 16 -9.49 -22.97 -2.91
C LEU A 16 -8.94 -24.20 -3.62
N PHE A 17 -9.36 -24.46 -4.87
CA PHE A 17 -8.90 -25.57 -5.66
C PHE A 17 -7.69 -25.27 -6.53
N GLY A 18 -7.20 -24.02 -6.53
CA GLY A 18 -5.96 -23.65 -7.21
C GLY A 18 -6.13 -23.28 -8.68
N ASP A 19 -7.35 -23.16 -9.18
CA ASP A 19 -7.63 -22.72 -10.56
C ASP A 19 -7.30 -21.22 -10.75
N TYR A 20 -7.22 -20.47 -9.65
CA TYR A 20 -6.85 -19.06 -9.63
C TYR A 20 -5.89 -18.77 -8.49
N ASN A 21 -4.73 -18.18 -8.79
CA ASN A 21 -3.78 -17.70 -7.80
C ASN A 21 -4.21 -16.33 -7.29
N PRO A 22 -4.58 -16.18 -5.99
CA PRO A 22 -5.08 -14.92 -5.47
C PRO A 22 -4.00 -13.83 -5.46
N ALA A 23 -4.41 -12.60 -5.77
CA ALA A 23 -3.56 -11.41 -5.76
C ALA A 23 -4.16 -10.24 -4.97
N GLY A 24 -5.33 -10.43 -4.34
CA GLY A 24 -6.00 -9.40 -3.58
C GLY A 24 -5.19 -8.94 -2.37
N ARG A 25 -5.32 -7.66 -2.03
CA ARG A 25 -4.73 -7.06 -0.84
C ARG A 25 -5.83 -6.41 -0.01
N LEU A 26 -5.72 -6.51 1.32
CA LEU A 26 -6.72 -5.94 2.23
C LEU A 26 -6.71 -4.41 2.16
N PRO A 27 -7.86 -3.77 1.89
CA PRO A 27 -7.99 -2.32 1.90
C PRO A 27 -8.31 -1.75 3.30
N VAL A 28 -8.15 -2.58 4.33
CA VAL A 28 -8.44 -2.24 5.73
C VAL A 28 -7.44 -2.93 6.65
N THR A 29 -7.33 -2.44 7.89
CA THR A 29 -6.56 -3.06 8.97
C THR A 29 -7.50 -3.88 9.84
N PHE A 30 -7.20 -5.15 10.10
CA PHE A 30 -7.95 -6.00 11.00
C PHE A 30 -7.30 -6.02 12.38
N TYR A 31 -8.03 -5.61 13.39
CA TYR A 31 -7.59 -5.64 14.78
C TYR A 31 -7.55 -7.08 15.32
N LYS A 32 -6.67 -7.35 16.28
CA LYS A 32 -6.59 -8.65 16.97
C LYS A 32 -7.78 -8.88 17.90
N SER A 33 -8.24 -7.82 18.54
CA SER A 33 -9.34 -7.85 19.48
C SER A 33 -10.00 -6.49 19.62
N THR A 34 -11.16 -6.45 20.23
CA THR A 34 -11.87 -5.21 20.57
C THR A 34 -11.10 -4.32 21.54
N ASN A 35 -10.15 -4.87 22.30
CA ASN A 35 -9.33 -4.11 23.25
C ASN A 35 -8.35 -3.15 22.54
N GLN A 36 -8.10 -3.34 21.25
CA GLN A 36 -7.29 -2.43 20.44
C GLN A 36 -8.10 -1.24 19.87
N LEU A 37 -9.42 -1.26 20.05
CA LEU A 37 -10.26 -0.17 19.57
C LEU A 37 -10.20 0.99 20.57
N PRO A 38 -10.04 2.24 20.10
CA PRO A 38 -10.24 3.42 20.91
C PRO A 38 -11.68 3.48 21.45
N ASP A 39 -11.91 4.34 22.45
CA ASP A 39 -13.24 4.60 22.97
C ASP A 39 -14.22 4.94 21.84
N PHE A 40 -15.46 4.49 21.97
CA PHE A 40 -16.49 4.71 20.96
C PHE A 40 -16.79 6.20 20.73
N GLU A 41 -16.66 7.02 21.75
CA GLU A 41 -16.87 8.48 21.70
C GLU A 41 -15.64 9.24 21.18
N ASP A 42 -14.48 8.58 21.05
CA ASP A 42 -13.28 9.21 20.49
C ASP A 42 -13.31 9.17 18.98
N TYR A 43 -13.54 10.30 18.34
CA TYR A 43 -13.55 10.47 16.87
C TYR A 43 -12.17 10.85 16.29
N SER A 44 -11.12 10.91 17.11
CA SER A 44 -9.77 11.16 16.61
C SER A 44 -9.26 9.98 15.76
N MET A 45 -8.31 10.24 14.88
CA MET A 45 -7.64 9.18 14.11
C MET A 45 -6.51 8.50 14.88
N LYS A 46 -6.17 8.97 16.05
CA LYS A 46 -5.05 8.44 16.85
C LYS A 46 -5.27 6.96 17.19
N GLY A 47 -4.25 6.16 16.96
CA GLY A 47 -4.31 4.71 17.18
C GLY A 47 -5.21 3.94 16.21
N ARG A 48 -5.78 4.59 15.18
CA ARG A 48 -6.67 3.95 14.21
C ARG A 48 -5.98 3.68 12.89
N THR A 49 -6.39 2.63 12.21
CA THR A 49 -5.92 2.20 10.88
C THR A 49 -4.40 2.03 10.81
N TYR A 50 -3.90 1.51 9.69
CA TYR A 50 -2.47 1.35 9.43
C TYR A 50 -1.67 2.67 9.49
N ARG A 51 -2.35 3.82 9.37
CA ARG A 51 -1.72 5.14 9.35
C ARG A 51 -1.26 5.60 10.73
N TYR A 52 -2.01 5.26 11.78
CA TYR A 52 -1.80 5.78 13.13
C TYR A 52 -1.69 4.70 14.20
N MET A 53 -1.91 3.44 13.84
CA MET A 53 -1.84 2.32 14.77
C MET A 53 -0.38 2.03 15.11
N THR A 54 -0.08 1.92 16.40
CA THR A 54 1.25 1.58 16.92
C THR A 54 1.40 0.11 17.26
N GLU A 55 0.31 -0.56 17.56
CA GLU A 55 0.27 -1.97 17.88
C GLU A 55 0.14 -2.83 16.62
N ALA A 56 0.70 -4.05 16.67
CA ALA A 56 0.58 -4.98 15.56
C ALA A 56 -0.88 -5.46 15.40
N PRO A 57 -1.50 -5.29 14.22
CA PRO A 57 -2.84 -5.80 13.94
C PRO A 57 -2.86 -7.31 13.73
N LEU A 58 -4.06 -7.89 13.60
CA LEU A 58 -4.23 -9.28 13.15
C LEU A 58 -3.78 -9.43 11.69
N PHE A 59 -4.34 -8.58 10.81
CA PHE A 59 -3.91 -8.46 9.43
C PHE A 59 -3.72 -6.97 9.09
N PRO A 60 -2.52 -6.57 8.65
CA PRO A 60 -2.29 -5.18 8.30
C PRO A 60 -2.99 -4.81 6.98
N PHE A 61 -3.24 -3.53 6.79
CA PHE A 61 -3.61 -2.98 5.49
C PHE A 61 -2.58 -3.39 4.42
N GLY A 62 -3.05 -3.74 3.24
CA GLY A 62 -2.17 -4.21 2.16
C GLY A 62 -1.76 -5.68 2.27
N HIS A 63 -2.15 -6.39 3.33
CA HIS A 63 -1.88 -7.83 3.47
C HIS A 63 -2.62 -8.65 2.42
N GLY A 64 -1.97 -9.69 1.92
CA GLY A 64 -2.56 -10.67 1.02
C GLY A 64 -1.72 -11.93 0.94
N LEU A 65 -2.30 -12.97 0.38
CA LEU A 65 -1.67 -14.28 0.17
C LEU A 65 -1.61 -14.59 -1.32
N SER A 66 -0.64 -15.42 -1.70
CA SER A 66 -0.46 -15.94 -3.03
C SER A 66 0.07 -17.38 -2.96
N TYR A 67 -0.16 -18.18 -3.97
CA TYR A 67 0.45 -19.52 -4.11
C TYR A 67 1.88 -19.45 -4.64
N THR A 68 2.38 -18.26 -4.97
CA THR A 68 3.76 -18.01 -5.37
C THR A 68 4.41 -16.98 -4.45
N THR A 69 5.71 -16.77 -4.60
CA THR A 69 6.50 -15.85 -3.78
C THR A 69 7.12 -14.78 -4.65
N PHE A 70 7.04 -13.54 -4.22
CA PHE A 70 7.65 -12.40 -4.90
C PHE A 70 8.80 -11.84 -4.09
N GLN A 71 9.85 -11.44 -4.78
CA GLN A 71 11.01 -10.77 -4.20
C GLN A 71 11.20 -9.42 -4.88
N TYR A 72 11.33 -8.39 -4.07
CA TYR A 72 11.58 -7.02 -4.51
C TYR A 72 13.08 -6.75 -4.55
N GLY A 73 13.54 -6.15 -5.64
CA GLY A 73 14.90 -5.62 -5.73
C GLY A 73 14.99 -4.18 -5.25
N ASN A 74 16.10 -3.53 -5.55
CA ASN A 74 16.32 -2.15 -5.18
C ASN A 74 15.45 -1.21 -6.02
N ALA A 75 14.67 -0.38 -5.36
CA ALA A 75 13.90 0.67 -6.01
C ALA A 75 14.83 1.83 -6.41
N SER A 76 14.50 2.47 -7.53
CA SER A 76 15.18 3.67 -8.00
C SER A 76 14.16 4.73 -8.41
N LEU A 77 14.51 5.99 -8.24
CA LEU A 77 13.78 7.13 -8.74
C LEU A 77 14.55 7.73 -9.93
N ASN A 78 13.83 8.23 -10.94
CA ASN A 78 14.44 8.89 -12.08
C ASN A 78 15.08 10.25 -11.69
N THR A 79 14.62 10.85 -10.59
CA THR A 79 15.20 12.07 -10.01
C THR A 79 15.09 12.02 -8.49
N PRO A 80 16.08 12.52 -7.74
CA PRO A 80 15.99 12.64 -6.29
C PRO A 80 15.11 13.81 -5.82
N GLU A 81 14.85 14.77 -6.71
CA GLU A 81 14.08 15.98 -6.44
C GLU A 81 12.92 16.10 -7.42
N ILE A 82 11.82 16.62 -6.96
CA ILE A 82 10.64 16.95 -7.78
C ILE A 82 10.36 18.44 -7.67
N LYS A 83 10.21 19.10 -8.82
CA LYS A 83 9.75 20.48 -8.89
C LYS A 83 8.25 20.53 -9.13
N ASP A 84 7.64 21.66 -8.80
CA ASP A 84 6.21 21.85 -9.02
C ASP A 84 5.86 21.64 -10.50
N GLY A 85 4.87 20.78 -10.75
CA GLY A 85 4.45 20.38 -12.10
C GLY A 85 5.24 19.24 -12.73
N GLU A 86 6.30 18.75 -12.12
CA GLU A 86 7.06 17.58 -12.59
C GLU A 86 6.48 16.28 -12.05
N GLN A 87 6.88 15.16 -12.64
CA GLN A 87 6.52 13.81 -12.26
C GLN A 87 7.78 13.00 -11.92
N VAL A 88 7.74 12.32 -10.80
CA VAL A 88 8.77 11.34 -10.43
C VAL A 88 8.33 9.95 -10.87
N THR A 89 9.24 9.18 -11.41
CA THR A 89 9.00 7.79 -11.78
C THR A 89 9.80 6.87 -10.87
N LEU A 90 9.07 6.03 -10.13
CA LEU A 90 9.68 4.96 -9.36
C LEU A 90 9.75 3.70 -10.21
N THR A 91 10.93 3.08 -10.26
CA THR A 91 11.15 1.78 -10.92
C THR A 91 11.69 0.79 -9.91
N ILE A 92 11.07 -0.41 -9.85
CA ILE A 92 11.47 -1.47 -8.94
C ILE A 92 11.40 -2.82 -9.65
N PRO A 93 12.48 -3.64 -9.62
CA PRO A 93 12.43 -5.00 -10.10
C PRO A 93 11.64 -5.87 -9.13
N VAL A 94 10.69 -6.64 -9.65
CA VAL A 94 9.92 -7.63 -8.88
C VAL A 94 10.07 -8.99 -9.55
N SER A 95 10.60 -9.94 -8.82
CA SER A 95 10.86 -11.31 -9.28
C SER A 95 9.84 -12.27 -8.70
N ASN A 96 9.29 -13.14 -9.51
CA ASN A 96 8.52 -14.27 -9.04
C ASN A 96 9.48 -15.46 -8.81
N THR A 97 9.80 -15.70 -7.54
CA THR A 97 10.72 -16.76 -7.10
C THR A 97 10.00 -18.07 -6.75
N GLY A 98 8.67 -18.08 -6.84
CA GLY A 98 7.86 -19.25 -6.51
C GLY A 98 7.64 -20.18 -7.70
N LYS A 99 6.69 -21.10 -7.53
CA LYS A 99 6.46 -22.21 -8.47
C LYS A 99 5.34 -21.97 -9.48
N TYR A 100 4.55 -20.93 -9.29
CA TYR A 100 3.36 -20.63 -10.08
C TYR A 100 3.43 -19.23 -10.67
N ASP A 101 2.79 -19.02 -11.80
CA ASP A 101 2.51 -17.69 -12.29
C ASP A 101 1.61 -16.96 -11.29
N GLY A 102 1.78 -15.66 -11.16
CA GLY A 102 0.99 -14.89 -10.20
C GLY A 102 0.98 -13.41 -10.52
N GLU A 103 0.16 -12.71 -9.77
CA GLU A 103 0.08 -11.26 -9.83
C GLU A 103 0.48 -10.66 -8.48
N GLU A 104 1.26 -9.60 -8.54
CA GLU A 104 1.66 -8.83 -7.36
C GLU A 104 1.04 -7.44 -7.41
N VAL A 105 0.64 -6.93 -6.25
CA VAL A 105 0.19 -5.55 -6.09
C VAL A 105 1.30 -4.77 -5.41
N VAL A 106 2.12 -4.11 -6.20
CA VAL A 106 3.17 -3.21 -5.71
C VAL A 106 2.52 -1.98 -5.11
N GLN A 107 2.83 -1.68 -3.85
CA GLN A 107 2.22 -0.60 -3.09
C GLN A 107 3.31 0.40 -2.69
N ILE A 108 3.07 1.67 -2.94
CA ILE A 108 4.00 2.76 -2.63
C ILE A 108 3.43 3.56 -1.47
N TYR A 109 4.19 3.57 -0.39
CA TYR A 109 3.86 4.32 0.81
C TYR A 109 4.85 5.47 0.98
N LEU A 110 4.32 6.64 1.28
CA LEU A 110 5.12 7.78 1.67
C LEU A 110 5.04 8.01 3.17
N ARG A 111 6.15 8.45 3.72
CA ARG A 111 6.29 8.87 5.10
C ARG A 111 6.86 10.28 5.11
N ARG A 112 6.37 11.12 6.01
CA ARG A 112 6.90 12.45 6.28
C ARG A 112 7.86 12.37 7.48
N PRO A 113 9.18 12.47 7.27
CA PRO A 113 10.15 12.52 8.36
C PRO A 113 9.88 13.74 9.25
N GLY A 114 9.99 13.55 10.57
CA GLY A 114 9.79 14.64 11.53
C GLY A 114 8.35 14.93 11.93
N ASP A 115 7.36 14.48 11.18
CA ASP A 115 5.94 14.64 11.55
C ASP A 115 5.55 13.58 12.59
N LYS A 116 5.43 14.01 13.85
CA LYS A 116 5.11 13.14 14.98
C LYS A 116 3.60 12.91 15.17
N GLU A 117 2.80 13.82 14.67
CA GLU A 117 1.34 13.79 14.80
C GLU A 117 0.65 13.26 13.54
N GLY A 118 1.34 13.30 12.41
CA GLY A 118 0.84 12.78 11.15
C GLY A 118 0.90 11.25 11.05
N PRO A 119 0.42 10.70 9.94
CA PRO A 119 0.42 9.26 9.71
C PRO A 119 1.84 8.71 9.62
N SER A 120 2.07 7.53 10.23
CA SER A 120 3.34 6.82 10.15
C SER A 120 3.77 6.54 8.70
N HIS A 121 2.82 6.28 7.85
CA HIS A 121 2.94 6.16 6.39
C HIS A 121 1.56 6.21 5.74
N ALA A 122 1.50 6.56 4.46
CA ALA A 122 0.26 6.64 3.71
C ALA A 122 0.45 6.02 2.32
N LEU A 123 -0.48 5.16 1.91
CA LEU A 123 -0.52 4.63 0.54
C LEU A 123 -0.77 5.78 -0.44
N ARG A 124 0.12 5.94 -1.42
CA ARG A 124 0.08 7.03 -2.41
C ARG A 124 -0.07 6.55 -3.84
N ALA A 125 0.40 5.35 -4.12
CA ALA A 125 0.22 4.71 -5.41
C ALA A 125 0.25 3.20 -5.27
N PHE A 126 -0.33 2.50 -6.24
CA PHE A 126 -0.20 1.06 -6.35
C PHE A 126 -0.30 0.63 -7.81
N LYS A 127 0.26 -0.53 -8.12
CA LYS A 127 0.16 -1.14 -9.44
C LYS A 127 0.08 -2.65 -9.32
N ARG A 128 -0.94 -3.25 -9.94
CA ARG A 128 -1.05 -4.70 -10.09
C ARG A 128 -0.29 -5.13 -11.35
N VAL A 129 0.56 -6.13 -11.23
CA VAL A 129 1.40 -6.65 -12.30
C VAL A 129 1.39 -8.18 -12.32
N ALA A 130 1.22 -8.76 -13.50
CA ALA A 130 1.39 -10.20 -13.71
C ALA A 130 2.88 -10.51 -13.89
N ILE A 131 3.37 -11.54 -13.20
CA ILE A 131 4.78 -11.96 -13.25
C ILE A 131 4.81 -13.48 -13.39
N ALA A 132 5.29 -13.97 -14.51
CA ALA A 132 5.43 -15.40 -14.76
C ALA A 132 6.47 -16.00 -13.78
N LYS A 133 6.31 -17.27 -13.44
CA LYS A 133 7.25 -17.99 -12.59
C LYS A 133 8.68 -17.90 -13.12
N GLY A 134 9.63 -17.65 -12.24
CA GLY A 134 11.05 -17.56 -12.58
C GLY A 134 11.45 -16.31 -13.37
N THR A 135 10.55 -15.33 -13.55
CA THR A 135 10.86 -14.08 -14.27
C THR A 135 10.92 -12.89 -13.35
N THR A 136 11.56 -11.83 -13.82
CA THR A 136 11.66 -10.53 -13.16
C THR A 136 11.10 -9.45 -14.06
N ASN A 137 10.16 -8.67 -13.57
CA ASN A 137 9.60 -7.52 -14.27
C ASN A 137 10.09 -6.21 -13.64
N GLN A 138 10.46 -5.25 -14.48
CA GLN A 138 10.69 -3.88 -14.05
C GLN A 138 9.33 -3.17 -13.93
N VAL A 139 8.93 -2.93 -12.68
CA VAL A 139 7.66 -2.25 -12.40
C VAL A 139 7.90 -0.76 -12.28
N THR A 140 7.30 0.00 -13.17
CA THR A 140 7.41 1.45 -13.23
C THR A 140 6.09 2.08 -12.77
N ILE A 141 6.16 2.98 -11.80
CA ILE A 141 5.01 3.67 -11.22
C ILE A 141 5.28 5.17 -11.26
N PRO A 142 4.49 5.94 -12.02
CA PRO A 142 4.58 7.39 -12.01
C PRO A 142 3.96 7.94 -10.72
N LEU A 143 4.61 8.92 -10.12
CA LEU A 143 4.17 9.66 -8.96
C LEU A 143 4.06 11.14 -9.36
N SER A 144 2.86 11.66 -9.36
CA SER A 144 2.57 13.05 -9.65
C SER A 144 2.57 13.89 -8.38
N LYS A 145 2.41 15.20 -8.52
CA LYS A 145 2.33 16.15 -7.39
C LYS A 145 1.34 15.69 -6.32
N GLU A 146 0.15 15.24 -6.72
CA GLU A 146 -0.93 14.83 -5.82
C GLU A 146 -0.53 13.66 -4.89
N ASN A 147 0.43 12.82 -5.32
CA ASN A 147 0.93 11.74 -4.47
C ASN A 147 1.75 12.27 -3.29
N PHE A 148 2.31 13.49 -3.38
CA PHE A 148 3.13 14.13 -2.35
C PHE A 148 2.38 15.19 -1.54
N GLU A 149 1.12 15.46 -1.86
CA GLU A 149 0.30 16.42 -1.13
C GLU A 149 -0.20 15.86 0.20
N TRP A 150 -0.24 16.71 1.20
CA TRP A 150 -0.77 16.45 2.53
C TRP A 150 -1.77 17.53 2.90
N PHE A 151 -2.89 17.12 3.45
CA PHE A 151 -3.85 18.07 3.97
C PHE A 151 -3.35 18.64 5.30
N ASP A 152 -3.22 19.96 5.37
CA ASP A 152 -2.90 20.69 6.58
C ASP A 152 -4.18 21.24 7.22
N THR A 153 -4.48 20.77 8.42
CA THR A 153 -5.68 21.18 9.15
C THR A 153 -5.59 22.61 9.68
N GLY A 154 -4.39 23.15 9.89
CA GLY A 154 -4.18 24.50 10.36
C GLY A 154 -4.52 25.56 9.32
N THR A 155 -4.12 25.33 8.08
CA THR A 155 -4.40 26.23 6.95
C THR A 155 -5.63 25.82 6.14
N ASN A 156 -6.18 24.62 6.38
CA ASN A 156 -7.27 24.00 5.63
C ASN A 156 -6.96 23.88 4.11
N THR A 157 -5.71 23.59 3.79
CA THR A 157 -5.21 23.45 2.41
C THR A 157 -4.39 22.18 2.22
N CYS A 158 -4.24 21.74 0.97
CA CYS A 158 -3.25 20.71 0.63
C CYS A 158 -1.89 21.37 0.40
N LEU A 159 -0.89 20.94 1.16
CA LEU A 159 0.49 21.39 1.03
C LEU A 159 1.31 20.32 0.31
N LEU A 160 2.16 20.76 -0.62
CA LEU A 160 3.18 19.90 -1.22
C LEU A 160 4.27 19.65 -0.17
N TYR A 161 4.62 18.37 0.03
CA TYR A 161 5.75 18.04 0.88
C TYR A 161 7.05 18.43 0.17
N THR A 162 7.79 19.38 0.75
CA THR A 162 9.15 19.75 0.34
C THR A 162 10.14 19.33 1.41
N SER A 163 11.34 18.93 1.02
CA SER A 163 12.41 18.57 1.96
C SER A 163 12.94 19.76 2.78
N ASP A 164 12.59 20.98 2.38
CA ASP A 164 13.09 22.21 2.97
C ASP A 164 12.28 22.75 4.15
N ALA A 165 11.35 21.96 4.68
CA ALA A 165 10.70 22.29 5.94
C ALA A 165 11.57 21.91 7.16
N ALA A 166 12.85 22.22 7.10
CA ALA A 166 13.80 22.12 8.19
C ALA A 166 14.42 23.50 8.42
N ASP A 167 13.67 24.35 9.10
CA ASP A 167 14.17 25.47 9.91
C ASP A 167 13.46 25.49 11.26
#